data_63e4d66e06debfb27aaa575a11401cc8
#
_entry.id   63e4d66e06debfb27aaa575a11401cc8
#
_cell.length_a   1.000
_cell.length_b   1.000
_cell.length_c   1.000
_cell.angle_alpha   90.00
_cell.angle_beta   90.00
_cell.angle_gamma   90.00
#
_symmetry.space_group_name_H-M   'P 1'
#
loop_
_entity.id
_entity.type
_entity.pdbx_description
1 polymer ?
#
loop_
_entity_poly.entity_id
_entity_poly.type
_entity_poly.pdbx_seq_one_letter_code
_entity_poly.pdbx_strand_id
1 'polypeptide(L)'
;MSPRIPRVIKHEVLIRPDARIRIHLESKGSELVHLAITLEHEVSLHDWRAVVRYDTEGGVLHRDRLTPSGDYLTHRERVQMGLDWHQARKNIFDGLVSRAEWHIGEYRKLLRED
;
A
#
# COMPACT_ATOMS: atom_id res chain seq x y z
N MET A 1 0.31 17.05 31.72
CA MET A 1 -0.29 16.61 30.48
C MET A 1 0.04 15.15 30.25
N SER A 2 -0.96 14.32 30.06
CA SER A 2 -0.72 12.91 29.72
C SER A 2 -0.09 12.82 28.32
N PRO A 3 0.97 12.02 28.15
CA PRO A 3 1.51 11.80 26.81
C PRO A 3 0.44 11.18 25.92
N ARG A 4 0.37 11.64 24.68
CA ARG A 4 -0.55 11.06 23.70
C ARG A 4 -0.05 9.68 23.32
N ILE A 5 -0.91 8.67 23.51
CA ILE A 5 -0.60 7.31 23.14
C ILE A 5 -0.77 7.17 21.62
N PRO A 6 0.24 6.66 20.88
CA PRO A 6 0.08 6.38 19.46
C PRO A 6 -1.06 5.39 19.24
N ARG A 7 -1.92 5.68 18.27
CA ARG A 7 -2.99 4.79 17.88
C ARG A 7 -2.62 4.16 16.56
N VAL A 8 -2.64 2.83 16.52
CA VAL A 8 -2.36 2.06 15.31
C VAL A 8 -3.64 1.36 14.88
N ILE A 9 -4.02 1.57 13.63
CA ILE A 9 -5.17 0.93 13.01
C ILE A 9 -4.65 0.11 11.83
N LYS A 10 -5.04 -1.16 11.78
CA LYS A 10 -4.70 -2.07 10.68
C LYS A 10 -5.97 -2.67 10.12
N HIS A 11 -6.14 -2.54 8.80
CA HIS A 11 -7.25 -3.12 8.07
C HIS A 11 -6.75 -3.97 6.92
N GLU A 12 -7.54 -4.96 6.58
CA GLU A 12 -7.28 -5.84 5.46
C GLU A 12 -8.59 -6.01 4.70
N VAL A 13 -8.58 -5.63 3.42
CA VAL A 13 -9.76 -5.68 2.57
C VAL A 13 -9.50 -6.61 1.40
N LEU A 14 -10.22 -7.72 1.35
CA LEU A 14 -10.16 -8.63 0.21
C LEU A 14 -10.97 -8.01 -0.93
N ILE A 15 -10.32 -7.67 -2.04
CA ILE A 15 -10.95 -7.04 -3.20
C ILE A 15 -11.22 -8.03 -4.33
N ARG A 16 -10.50 -9.16 -4.34
CA ARG A 16 -10.64 -10.31 -5.24
C ARG A 16 -10.22 -11.56 -4.46
N PRO A 17 -10.56 -12.77 -4.90
CA PRO A 17 -10.10 -13.99 -4.20
C PRO A 17 -8.58 -14.07 -4.03
N ASP A 18 -7.81 -13.46 -4.96
CA ASP A 18 -6.35 -13.49 -4.99
C ASP A 18 -5.70 -12.13 -4.75
N ALA A 19 -6.48 -11.12 -4.32
CA ALA A 19 -5.96 -9.77 -4.13
C ALA A 19 -6.59 -9.10 -2.92
N ARG A 20 -5.75 -8.44 -2.13
CA ARG A 20 -6.19 -7.70 -0.95
C ARG A 20 -5.42 -6.39 -0.81
N ILE A 21 -6.02 -5.44 -0.10
CA ILE A 21 -5.37 -4.20 0.27
C ILE A 21 -5.21 -4.20 1.78
N ARG A 22 -3.98 -4.00 2.23
CA ARG A 22 -3.67 -3.82 3.65
C ARG A 22 -3.44 -2.35 3.93
N ILE A 23 -4.07 -1.85 4.98
CA ILE A 23 -3.97 -0.46 5.40
C ILE A 23 -3.38 -0.43 6.79
N HIS A 24 -2.32 0.35 6.96
CA HIS A 24 -1.70 0.63 8.24
C HIS A 24 -1.73 2.14 8.46
N LEU A 25 -2.35 2.55 9.56
CA LEU A 25 -2.43 3.94 9.97
C LEU A 25 -1.89 4.08 11.38
N GLU A 26 -1.02 5.04 11.59
CA GLU A 26 -0.53 5.40 12.90
C GLU A 26 -0.75 6.89 13.14
N SER A 27 -1.38 7.23 14.26
CA SER A 27 -1.69 8.61 14.60
C SER A 27 -1.39 8.91 16.05
N LYS A 28 -1.12 10.19 16.34
CA LYS A 28 -1.02 10.72 17.70
C LYS A 28 -2.04 11.85 17.80
N GLY A 29 -3.10 11.64 18.60
CA GLY A 29 -4.22 12.54 18.61
C GLY A 29 -4.85 12.65 17.24
N SER A 30 -4.96 13.86 16.68
CA SER A 30 -5.49 14.09 15.35
C SER A 30 -4.42 14.07 14.25
N GLU A 31 -3.14 13.89 14.63
CA GLU A 31 -2.02 13.95 13.69
C GLU A 31 -1.70 12.57 13.14
N LEU A 32 -1.65 12.45 11.82
CA LEU A 32 -1.16 11.24 11.16
C LEU A 32 0.36 11.20 11.24
N VAL A 33 0.88 10.10 11.80
CA VAL A 33 2.33 9.87 11.94
C VAL A 33 2.84 8.99 10.80
N HIS A 34 2.07 7.96 10.43
CA HIS A 34 2.48 7.01 9.40
C HIS A 34 1.26 6.41 8.69
N LEU A 35 1.35 6.32 7.38
CA LEU A 35 0.36 5.67 6.51
C LEU A 35 1.09 4.71 5.60
N ALA A 36 0.62 3.48 5.53
CA ALA A 36 1.06 2.51 4.52
C ALA A 36 -0.16 1.79 3.95
N ILE A 37 -0.31 1.80 2.63
CA ILE A 37 -1.38 1.12 1.92
C ILE A 37 -0.75 0.24 0.85
N THR A 38 -0.97 -1.08 0.95
CA THR A 38 -0.29 -2.07 0.12
C THR A 38 -1.31 -2.93 -0.62
N LEU A 39 -1.17 -3.01 -1.94
CA LEU A 39 -1.85 -4.03 -2.74
C LEU A 39 -1.02 -5.29 -2.69
N GLU A 40 -1.62 -6.40 -2.24
CA GLU A 40 -1.00 -7.72 -2.18
C GLU A 40 -1.72 -8.69 -3.09
N HIS A 41 -0.97 -9.63 -3.64
CA HIS A 41 -1.45 -10.69 -4.48
C HIS A 41 -1.05 -12.06 -3.92
N GLU A 42 -2.00 -12.99 -3.88
CA GLU A 42 -1.73 -14.38 -3.53
C GLU A 42 -1.17 -15.09 -4.76
N VAL A 43 0.14 -15.30 -4.77
CA VAL A 43 0.83 -15.92 -5.92
C VAL A 43 0.69 -17.44 -5.90
N SER A 44 0.54 -18.02 -4.72
CA SER A 44 0.21 -19.42 -4.50
C SER A 44 -0.52 -19.50 -3.15
N LEU A 45 -1.06 -20.65 -2.79
CA LEU A 45 -1.87 -20.79 -1.60
C LEU A 45 -1.15 -20.27 -0.33
N HIS A 46 -1.75 -19.29 0.31
CA HIS A 46 -1.23 -18.60 1.51
C HIS A 46 0.08 -17.83 1.31
N ASP A 47 0.55 -17.67 0.08
CA ASP A 47 1.75 -16.87 -0.24
C ASP A 47 1.31 -15.52 -0.80
N TRP A 48 1.09 -14.55 0.08
CA TRP A 48 0.70 -13.19 -0.25
C TRP A 48 1.95 -12.32 -0.36
N ARG A 49 2.08 -11.62 -1.49
CA ARG A 49 3.23 -10.75 -1.74
C ARG A 49 2.80 -9.34 -2.11
N ALA A 50 3.58 -8.37 -1.68
CA ALA A 50 3.33 -6.97 -2.00
C ALA A 50 3.60 -6.70 -3.49
N VAL A 51 2.68 -6.00 -4.13
CA VAL A 51 2.75 -5.61 -5.55
C VAL A 51 3.02 -4.12 -5.67
N VAL A 52 2.24 -3.31 -4.96
CA VAL A 52 2.38 -1.84 -4.92
C VAL A 52 2.18 -1.39 -3.47
N ARG A 53 3.03 -0.49 -3.02
CA ARG A 53 2.90 0.08 -1.68
C ARG A 53 3.03 1.59 -1.71
N TYR A 54 2.05 2.27 -1.10
CA TYR A 54 2.12 3.70 -0.80
C TYR A 54 2.49 3.86 0.66
N ASP A 55 3.44 4.74 0.94
CA ASP A 55 4.04 4.86 2.27
C ASP A 55 4.47 6.29 2.53
N THR A 56 4.32 6.75 3.78
CA THR A 56 4.75 8.09 4.20
C THR A 56 6.02 8.05 5.04
N GLU A 57 6.79 6.98 5.01
CA GLU A 57 8.05 6.90 5.73
C GLU A 57 8.97 8.05 5.33
N GLY A 58 9.57 8.71 6.32
CA GLY A 58 10.37 9.91 6.09
C GLY A 58 9.56 11.17 5.90
N GLY A 59 8.24 11.15 6.13
CA GLY A 59 7.37 12.32 6.08
C GLY A 59 6.88 12.72 4.71
N VAL A 60 7.22 11.96 3.66
CA VAL A 60 6.83 12.23 2.28
C VAL A 60 6.11 11.01 1.71
N LEU A 61 4.97 11.25 1.08
CA LEU A 61 4.23 10.16 0.42
C LEU A 61 5.01 9.71 -0.81
N HIS A 62 5.30 8.42 -0.87
CA HIS A 62 5.96 7.80 -2.02
C HIS A 62 5.32 6.45 -2.33
N ARG A 63 5.60 5.95 -3.53
CA ARG A 63 5.11 4.69 -4.02
C ARG A 63 6.27 3.77 -4.39
N ASP A 64 6.18 2.53 -3.95
CA ASP A 64 7.06 1.45 -4.39
C ASP A 64 6.25 0.49 -5.25
N ARG A 65 6.82 0.05 -6.37
CA ARG A 65 6.34 -1.11 -7.13
C ARG A 65 7.37 -2.21 -7.00
N LEU A 66 6.90 -3.41 -6.69
CA LEU A 66 7.76 -4.53 -6.33
C LEU A 66 7.69 -5.66 -7.37
N THR A 67 8.76 -6.43 -7.44
CA THR A 67 8.82 -7.68 -8.21
C THR A 67 8.44 -8.86 -7.31
N PRO A 68 8.12 -10.03 -7.89
CA PRO A 68 7.86 -11.23 -7.09
C PRO A 68 8.99 -11.65 -6.17
N SER A 69 10.23 -11.31 -6.50
CA SER A 69 11.39 -11.59 -5.66
C SER A 69 11.56 -10.58 -4.51
N GLY A 70 10.74 -9.54 -4.46
CA GLY A 70 10.82 -8.50 -3.44
C GLY A 70 11.73 -7.33 -3.80
N ASP A 71 12.29 -7.31 -5.02
CA ASP A 71 13.05 -6.18 -5.52
C ASP A 71 12.12 -5.05 -5.97
N TYR A 72 12.67 -3.89 -6.27
CA TYR A 72 11.90 -2.74 -6.69
C TYR A 72 11.91 -2.60 -8.22
N LEU A 73 10.72 -2.48 -8.83
CA LEU A 73 10.57 -1.95 -10.19
C LEU A 73 10.70 -0.44 -10.16
N THR A 74 10.02 0.21 -9.20
CA THR A 74 10.22 1.61 -8.86
C THR A 74 10.34 1.72 -7.35
N HIS A 75 11.29 2.52 -6.89
CA HIS A 75 11.56 2.68 -5.47
C HIS A 75 11.42 4.14 -5.06
N ARG A 76 10.56 4.40 -4.08
CA ARG A 76 10.34 5.72 -3.48
C ARG A 76 9.96 6.77 -4.52
N GLU A 77 9.12 6.39 -5.48
CA GLU A 77 8.55 7.35 -6.42
C GLU A 77 7.67 8.33 -5.65
N ARG A 78 8.03 9.60 -5.72
CA ARG A 78 7.32 10.65 -5.00
C ARG A 78 5.92 10.84 -5.58
N VAL A 79 4.92 10.83 -4.69
CA VAL A 79 3.52 11.05 -5.07
C VAL A 79 3.09 12.40 -4.53
N GLN A 80 2.63 13.27 -5.42
CA GLN A 80 2.08 14.56 -5.03
C GLN A 80 0.56 14.46 -5.02
N MET A 81 -0.01 14.52 -3.83
CA MET A 81 -1.45 14.65 -3.65
C MET A 81 -1.68 15.92 -2.83
N GLY A 82 -2.23 16.95 -3.45
CA GLY A 82 -2.55 18.23 -2.79
C GLY A 82 -3.77 18.14 -1.89
N LEU A 83 -3.95 17.01 -1.19
CA LEU A 83 -5.13 16.66 -0.41
C LEU A 83 -4.73 16.40 1.04
N ASP A 84 -5.70 16.51 1.96
CA ASP A 84 -5.48 16.06 3.32
C ASP A 84 -5.34 14.52 3.36
N TRP A 85 -4.89 13.98 4.49
CA TRP A 85 -4.62 12.55 4.60
C TRP A 85 -5.86 11.67 4.47
N HIS A 86 -7.05 12.16 4.80
CA HIS A 86 -8.30 11.42 4.61
C HIS A 86 -8.58 11.26 3.12
N GLN A 87 -8.45 12.33 2.34
CA GLN A 87 -8.65 12.29 0.90
C GLN A 87 -7.56 11.48 0.21
N ALA A 88 -6.29 11.67 0.62
CA ALA A 88 -5.18 10.91 0.06
C ALA A 88 -5.38 9.40 0.27
N ARG A 89 -5.74 8.97 1.48
CA ARG A 89 -6.02 7.57 1.80
C ARG A 89 -7.13 7.00 0.92
N LYS A 90 -8.24 7.73 0.79
CA LYS A 90 -9.36 7.31 -0.03
C LYS A 90 -8.95 7.18 -1.51
N ASN A 91 -8.26 8.19 -2.03
CA ASN A 91 -7.84 8.20 -3.43
C ASN A 91 -6.84 7.09 -3.74
N ILE A 92 -5.93 6.81 -2.83
CA ILE A 92 -4.99 5.69 -2.95
C ILE A 92 -5.74 4.36 -2.98
N PHE A 93 -6.65 4.15 -2.03
CA PHE A 93 -7.45 2.93 -1.96
C PHE A 93 -8.27 2.73 -3.24
N ASP A 94 -9.03 3.74 -3.64
CA ASP A 94 -9.87 3.67 -4.84
C ASP A 94 -9.04 3.43 -6.10
N GLY A 95 -7.89 4.07 -6.19
CA GLY A 95 -6.95 3.89 -7.30
C GLY A 95 -6.37 2.48 -7.36
N LEU A 96 -6.01 1.90 -6.22
CA LEU A 96 -5.53 0.52 -6.16
C LEU A 96 -6.63 -0.47 -6.54
N VAL A 97 -7.86 -0.27 -6.08
CA VAL A 97 -9.00 -1.12 -6.45
C VAL A 97 -9.23 -1.06 -7.96
N SER A 98 -9.28 0.14 -8.53
CA SER A 98 -9.56 0.31 -9.96
C SER A 98 -8.45 -0.21 -10.87
N ARG A 99 -7.20 -0.23 -10.40
CA ARG A 99 -6.03 -0.66 -11.18
C ARG A 99 -5.46 -2.00 -10.75
N ALA A 100 -6.10 -2.69 -9.82
CA ALA A 100 -5.60 -3.95 -9.27
C ALA A 100 -5.34 -4.99 -10.36
N GLU A 101 -6.26 -5.13 -11.30
CA GLU A 101 -6.12 -6.08 -12.42
C GLU A 101 -4.87 -5.80 -13.26
N TRP A 102 -4.64 -4.53 -13.58
CA TRP A 102 -3.45 -4.14 -14.34
C TRP A 102 -2.16 -4.41 -13.56
N HIS A 103 -2.10 -3.98 -12.30
CA HIS A 103 -0.91 -4.19 -11.46
C HIS A 103 -0.59 -5.67 -11.29
N ILE A 104 -1.60 -6.48 -11.01
CA ILE A 104 -1.43 -7.92 -10.83
C ILE A 104 -1.02 -8.59 -12.13
N GLY A 105 -1.60 -8.17 -13.26
CA GLY A 105 -1.23 -8.68 -14.58
C GLY A 105 0.24 -8.43 -14.91
N GLU A 106 0.72 -7.23 -14.69
CA GLU A 106 2.14 -6.88 -14.88
C GLU A 106 3.04 -7.66 -13.93
N TYR A 107 2.64 -7.79 -12.68
CA TYR A 107 3.37 -8.56 -11.66
C TYR A 107 3.49 -10.05 -12.05
N ARG A 108 2.40 -10.65 -12.53
CA ARG A 108 2.39 -12.06 -12.94
C ARG A 108 3.25 -12.33 -14.17
N LYS A 109 3.44 -11.36 -15.05
CA LYS A 109 4.40 -11.49 -16.16
C LYS A 109 5.81 -11.72 -15.64
N LEU A 110 6.19 -11.04 -14.57
CA LEU A 110 7.51 -11.21 -13.96
C LEU A 110 7.66 -12.58 -13.30
N LEU A 111 6.56 -13.14 -12.75
CA LEU A 111 6.58 -14.51 -12.22
C LEU A 111 6.89 -15.55 -13.30
N ARG A 112 6.42 -15.33 -14.53
CA ARG A 112 6.62 -16.28 -15.64
C ARG A 112 8.02 -16.22 -16.24
N GLU A 113 8.76 -15.14 -15.99
CA GLU A 113 10.11 -14.95 -16.52
C GLU A 113 11.19 -15.60 -15.63
N ASP A 114 10.81 -16.03 -14.46
CA ASP A 114 11.72 -16.70 -13.51
C ASP A 114 11.98 -18.16 -13.90
#